data_370cce468c06f9f298f635fd86373c94
#
_entry.id   370cce468c06f9f298f635fd86373c94
#
_cell.length_a   1.000
_cell.length_b   1.000
_cell.length_c   1.000
_cell.angle_alpha   90.00
_cell.angle_beta   90.00
_cell.angle_gamma   90.00
#
_symmetry.space_group_name_H-M   'P 1'
#
loop_
_entity.id
_entity.type
_entity.pdbx_description
1 polymer ?
#
loop_
_entity_poly.entity_id
_entity_poly.type
_entity_poly.pdbx_seq_one_letter_code
_entity_poly.pdbx_strand_id
1 'polypeptide(L)'
;MPSKVRCATSLWVLLVLITITAARASAATDVVTTLSGERIVGEIKKVEKDVLTIETSYSDSDFKIEWDQIASIESDRLFLVETFDGKRVSGTLKVDPAKKATVLVGNDSVRLADLAAMVPFERSFWSRFDAGFDFGYSMTQANSAKQLTLGGTLLYRDKQIVDTALANAFKSSQSNAPETQRWDFGNDFRYLLGDRWYANTTQDFMNSDEQGLDLRTTIGGGGGRYLFRSASQHLALGGGLAWTNERYTDPVIPTKDSAEAYIGTEFMTEKMKFADLVTRFTYYPSLTIEDRYRINYKFDLDFNLPGDWYFRIGIFENFDSQPPPGLSRNDYGWSNSFGLKF
;
A
#
# COMPACT_ATOMS: atom_id res chain seq x y z
N MET A 1 11.50 22.35 -56.59
CA MET A 1 12.38 21.61 -55.66
C MET A 1 12.38 22.35 -54.34
N PRO A 2 11.74 21.83 -53.30
CA PRO A 2 12.08 22.28 -51.94
C PRO A 2 12.59 21.07 -51.14
N SER A 3 13.64 21.38 -50.39
CA SER A 3 14.43 20.54 -49.54
C SER A 3 13.69 19.95 -48.35
N LYS A 4 13.86 18.63 -48.17
CA LYS A 4 13.41 17.89 -47.00
C LYS A 4 14.29 18.25 -45.80
N VAL A 5 13.73 18.97 -44.81
CA VAL A 5 14.33 19.10 -43.49
C VAL A 5 13.92 17.88 -42.68
N ARG A 6 14.91 16.99 -42.40
CA ARG A 6 14.74 15.90 -41.44
C ARG A 6 14.93 16.46 -40.04
N CYS A 7 13.86 16.53 -39.27
CA CYS A 7 13.92 16.79 -37.84
C CYS A 7 14.25 15.47 -37.13
N ALA A 8 15.50 15.30 -36.73
CA ALA A 8 15.92 14.19 -35.88
C ALA A 8 15.65 14.59 -34.42
N THR A 9 14.56 14.12 -33.84
CA THR A 9 14.30 14.22 -32.42
C THR A 9 15.13 13.16 -31.70
N SER A 10 16.27 13.58 -31.16
CA SER A 10 17.09 12.76 -30.28
C SER A 10 16.37 12.56 -28.95
N LEU A 11 15.91 11.35 -28.70
CA LEU A 11 15.34 10.89 -27.44
C LEU A 11 16.51 10.71 -26.46
N TRP A 12 16.78 11.70 -25.62
CA TRP A 12 17.68 11.56 -24.48
C TRP A 12 16.92 10.87 -23.37
N VAL A 13 17.09 9.55 -23.26
CA VAL A 13 16.71 8.80 -22.07
C VAL A 13 17.71 9.18 -20.99
N LEU A 14 17.28 10.01 -20.04
CA LEU A 14 18.06 10.37 -18.87
C LEU A 14 18.03 9.17 -17.90
N LEU A 15 19.04 8.29 -18.04
CA LEU A 15 19.27 7.22 -17.08
C LEU A 15 19.89 7.86 -15.82
N VAL A 16 19.05 8.21 -14.84
CA VAL A 16 19.53 8.63 -13.53
C VAL A 16 20.03 7.39 -12.80
N LEU A 17 21.31 7.12 -12.87
CA LEU A 17 21.99 6.15 -12.04
C LEU A 17 22.04 6.73 -10.61
N ILE A 18 21.11 6.36 -9.77
CA ILE A 18 21.20 6.64 -8.33
C ILE A 18 22.26 5.68 -7.77
N THR A 19 23.48 6.15 -7.65
CA THR A 19 24.50 5.47 -6.87
C THR A 19 24.17 5.66 -5.40
N ILE A 20 23.50 4.67 -4.82
CA ILE A 20 23.32 4.57 -3.37
C ILE A 20 24.70 4.23 -2.80
N THR A 21 25.40 5.24 -2.31
CA THR A 21 26.57 5.04 -1.44
C THR A 21 26.02 4.53 -0.11
N ALA A 22 26.08 3.22 0.10
CA ALA A 22 25.81 2.62 1.39
C ALA A 22 26.80 3.19 2.41
N ALA A 23 26.38 4.18 3.18
CA ALA A 23 27.09 4.58 4.38
C ALA A 23 27.10 3.35 5.30
N ARG A 24 28.28 2.79 5.54
CA ARG A 24 28.45 1.77 6.57
C ARG A 24 28.07 2.40 7.91
N ALA A 25 26.81 2.20 8.31
CA ALA A 25 26.39 2.46 9.66
C ALA A 25 27.25 1.61 10.61
N SER A 26 27.73 2.21 11.68
CA SER A 26 28.34 1.49 12.80
C SER A 26 27.43 0.33 13.16
N ALA A 27 27.98 -0.88 13.28
CA ALA A 27 27.20 -2.08 13.56
C ALA A 27 26.41 -1.87 14.85
N ALA A 28 25.16 -1.47 14.74
CA ALA A 28 24.25 -1.39 15.84
C ALA A 28 23.98 -2.82 16.28
N THR A 29 24.25 -3.11 17.56
CA THR A 29 24.20 -4.47 18.07
C THR A 29 22.88 -4.63 18.82
N ASP A 30 21.85 -5.07 18.11
CA ASP A 30 20.59 -5.45 18.73
C ASP A 30 20.74 -6.85 19.31
N VAL A 31 20.05 -7.13 20.41
CA VAL A 31 20.09 -8.41 21.10
C VAL A 31 18.67 -8.92 21.29
N VAL A 32 18.43 -10.13 20.79
CA VAL A 32 17.18 -10.85 20.97
C VAL A 32 17.47 -12.09 21.82
N THR A 33 16.71 -12.29 22.91
CA THR A 33 16.79 -13.49 23.73
C THR A 33 15.49 -14.27 23.57
N THR A 34 15.61 -15.57 23.27
CA THR A 34 14.45 -16.46 23.11
C THR A 34 13.99 -17.00 24.47
N LEU A 35 12.79 -17.60 24.50
CA LEU A 35 12.27 -18.29 25.69
C LEU A 35 13.14 -19.50 26.11
N SER A 36 13.81 -20.13 25.15
CA SER A 36 14.77 -21.24 25.40
C SER A 36 16.13 -20.76 25.92
N GLY A 37 16.38 -19.41 25.91
CA GLY A 37 17.58 -18.81 26.46
C GLY A 37 18.68 -18.54 25.42
N GLU A 38 18.45 -18.81 24.13
CA GLU A 38 19.41 -18.43 23.08
C GLU A 38 19.45 -16.92 22.94
N ARG A 39 20.68 -16.41 22.78
CA ARG A 39 20.96 -15.02 22.57
C ARG A 39 21.45 -14.78 21.15
N ILE A 40 20.66 -14.06 20.36
CA ILE A 40 20.95 -13.74 18.96
C ILE A 40 21.36 -12.26 18.92
N VAL A 41 22.51 -12.00 18.32
CA VAL A 41 23.09 -10.66 18.18
C VAL A 41 23.14 -10.31 16.71
N GLY A 42 22.54 -9.16 16.34
CA GLY A 42 22.46 -8.75 14.95
C GLY A 42 21.79 -7.40 14.79
N GLU A 43 21.25 -7.15 13.63
CA GLU A 43 20.46 -5.97 13.31
C GLU A 43 18.99 -6.37 13.13
N ILE A 44 18.12 -5.93 14.03
CA ILE A 44 16.67 -6.13 13.88
C ILE A 44 16.19 -5.29 12.70
N LYS A 45 15.62 -5.94 11.70
CA LYS A 45 15.03 -5.28 10.55
C LYS A 45 13.59 -4.85 10.82
N LYS A 46 12.78 -5.75 11.35
CA LYS A 46 11.38 -5.49 11.66
C LYS A 46 10.77 -6.56 12.55
N VAL A 47 9.66 -6.21 13.16
CA VAL A 47 8.65 -7.15 13.66
C VAL A 47 7.39 -6.92 12.87
N GLU A 48 6.95 -7.93 12.15
CA GLU A 48 5.79 -7.89 11.29
C GLU A 48 5.22 -9.31 11.15
N LYS A 49 3.89 -9.44 11.06
CA LYS A 49 3.24 -10.76 10.89
C LYS A 49 3.56 -11.75 12.01
N ASP A 50 3.70 -11.24 13.23
CA ASP A 50 4.09 -12.03 14.40
C ASP A 50 5.47 -12.72 14.24
N VAL A 51 6.36 -12.16 13.42
CA VAL A 51 7.73 -12.63 13.18
C VAL A 51 8.71 -11.47 13.36
N LEU A 52 9.77 -11.68 14.14
CA LEU A 52 10.93 -10.83 14.21
C LEU A 52 11.95 -11.26 13.15
N THR A 53 12.38 -10.32 12.32
CA THR A 53 13.46 -10.51 11.35
C THR A 53 14.72 -9.83 11.84
N ILE A 54 15.82 -10.58 11.94
CA ILE A 54 17.12 -10.11 12.36
C ILE A 54 18.22 -10.57 11.41
N GLU A 55 19.00 -9.64 10.89
CA GLU A 55 20.23 -9.91 10.13
C GLU A 55 21.39 -10.12 11.08
N THR A 56 22.22 -11.13 10.81
CA THR A 56 23.42 -11.43 11.61
C THR A 56 24.66 -11.45 10.72
N SER A 57 25.80 -11.11 11.27
CA SER A 57 27.07 -11.10 10.53
C SER A 57 27.63 -12.48 10.16
N TYR A 58 27.01 -13.54 10.65
CA TYR A 58 27.43 -14.94 10.46
C TYR A 58 26.45 -15.77 9.63
N SER A 59 25.46 -15.16 9.03
CA SER A 59 24.49 -15.82 8.15
C SER A 59 24.26 -14.96 6.90
N ASP A 60 24.18 -15.62 5.74
CA ASP A 60 23.83 -14.97 4.48
C ASP A 60 22.31 -14.72 4.33
N SER A 61 21.52 -15.23 5.28
CA SER A 61 20.07 -15.08 5.31
C SER A 61 19.64 -14.51 6.65
N ASP A 62 18.59 -13.70 6.67
CA ASP A 62 17.97 -13.20 7.88
C ASP A 62 17.35 -14.34 8.71
N PHE A 63 17.53 -14.26 10.02
CA PHE A 63 16.80 -15.13 10.94
C PHE A 63 15.39 -14.60 11.13
N LYS A 64 14.42 -15.51 11.01
CA LYS A 64 13.02 -15.25 11.29
C LYS A 64 12.64 -15.98 12.57
N ILE A 65 12.26 -15.23 13.60
CA ILE A 65 11.94 -15.75 14.93
C ILE A 65 10.47 -15.48 15.19
N GLU A 66 9.70 -16.51 15.47
CA GLU A 66 8.29 -16.38 15.87
C GLU A 66 8.19 -15.46 17.11
N TRP A 67 7.27 -14.52 17.08
CA TRP A 67 7.17 -13.48 18.12
C TRP A 67 6.89 -14.05 19.50
N ASP A 68 6.12 -15.14 19.57
CA ASP A 68 5.78 -15.84 20.81
C ASP A 68 6.99 -16.58 21.44
N GLN A 69 8.08 -16.75 20.70
CA GLN A 69 9.33 -17.38 21.18
C GLN A 69 10.30 -16.34 21.78
N ILE A 70 9.95 -15.06 21.80
CA ILE A 70 10.85 -13.99 22.27
C ILE A 70 10.62 -13.69 23.75
N ALA A 71 11.68 -13.76 24.53
CA ALA A 71 11.68 -13.43 25.95
C ALA A 71 12.03 -11.97 26.20
N SER A 72 13.00 -11.40 25.45
CA SER A 72 13.41 -10.01 25.58
C SER A 72 14.11 -9.48 24.34
N ILE A 73 14.09 -8.16 24.19
CA ILE A 73 14.76 -7.43 23.11
C ILE A 73 15.47 -6.22 23.73
N GLU A 74 16.72 -5.99 23.28
CA GLU A 74 17.53 -4.84 23.66
C GLU A 74 18.13 -4.22 22.41
N SER A 75 18.07 -2.88 22.31
CA SER A 75 18.70 -2.11 21.25
C SER A 75 18.93 -0.67 21.66
N ASP A 76 20.09 -0.11 21.31
CA ASP A 76 20.38 1.32 21.40
C ASP A 76 19.86 2.11 20.19
N ARG A 77 19.36 1.43 19.17
CA ARG A 77 18.71 2.05 18.01
C ARG A 77 17.33 2.56 18.39
N LEU A 78 16.87 3.56 17.66
CA LEU A 78 15.49 4.05 17.81
C LEU A 78 14.55 3.15 17.01
N PHE A 79 13.48 2.74 17.65
CA PHE A 79 12.37 2.00 17.02
C PHE A 79 11.06 2.78 17.13
N LEU A 80 10.22 2.63 16.15
CA LEU A 80 8.80 2.94 16.22
C LEU A 80 8.07 1.65 16.57
N VAL A 81 7.41 1.67 17.71
CA VAL A 81 6.62 0.54 18.20
C VAL A 81 5.15 0.93 18.18
N GLU A 82 4.33 0.06 17.62
CA GLU A 82 2.89 0.18 17.61
C GLU A 82 2.27 -0.95 18.41
N THR A 83 1.33 -0.62 19.27
CA THR A 83 0.59 -1.58 20.09
C THR A 83 -0.78 -1.91 19.48
N PHE A 84 -1.39 -3.04 19.87
CA PHE A 84 -2.69 -3.48 19.36
C PHE A 84 -3.85 -2.49 19.60
N ASP A 85 -3.74 -1.63 20.61
CA ASP A 85 -4.70 -0.55 20.86
C ASP A 85 -4.45 0.70 19.99
N GLY A 86 -3.43 0.65 19.12
CA GLY A 86 -3.09 1.73 18.20
C GLY A 86 -2.18 2.81 18.80
N LYS A 87 -1.68 2.64 20.04
CA LYS A 87 -0.69 3.54 20.60
C LYS A 87 0.63 3.38 19.88
N ARG A 88 1.28 4.49 19.54
CA ARG A 88 2.61 4.53 18.91
C ARG A 88 3.60 5.22 19.80
N VAL A 89 4.69 4.54 20.08
CA VAL A 89 5.80 5.04 20.89
C VAL A 89 7.12 4.87 20.13
N SER A 90 8.06 5.75 20.37
CA SER A 90 9.39 5.65 19.76
C SER A 90 10.47 5.82 20.79
N GLY A 91 11.52 5.03 20.70
CA GLY A 91 12.65 5.07 21.61
C GLY A 91 13.61 3.91 21.37
N THR A 92 14.65 3.86 22.19
CA THR A 92 15.53 2.70 22.29
C THR A 92 14.83 1.57 23.04
N LEU A 93 15.24 0.33 22.79
CA LEU A 93 14.64 -0.83 23.42
C LEU A 93 15.51 -1.31 24.59
N LYS A 94 14.93 -1.43 25.77
CA LYS A 94 15.61 -1.95 26.95
C LYS A 94 14.72 -2.95 27.68
N VAL A 95 15.33 -3.95 28.28
CA VAL A 95 14.60 -4.87 29.17
C VAL A 95 14.06 -4.10 30.37
N ASP A 96 12.80 -4.30 30.71
CA ASP A 96 12.25 -3.81 31.96
C ASP A 96 12.67 -4.75 33.13
N PRO A 97 13.57 -4.36 34.00
CA PRO A 97 14.05 -5.21 35.09
C PRO A 97 12.96 -5.55 36.12
N ALA A 98 11.89 -4.73 36.16
CA ALA A 98 10.80 -4.91 37.12
C ALA A 98 9.66 -5.78 36.58
N LYS A 99 9.58 -5.99 35.26
CA LYS A 99 8.44 -6.65 34.60
C LYS A 99 8.93 -7.64 33.55
N LYS A 100 8.64 -8.93 33.72
CA LYS A 100 8.90 -9.94 32.70
C LYS A 100 8.08 -9.71 31.42
N ALA A 101 8.64 -10.10 30.29
CA ALA A 101 8.03 -9.97 28.97
C ALA A 101 7.55 -8.53 28.64
N THR A 102 8.33 -7.55 29.07
CA THR A 102 8.06 -6.13 28.86
C THR A 102 9.33 -5.47 28.36
N VAL A 103 9.17 -4.61 27.35
CA VAL A 103 10.25 -3.78 26.80
C VAL A 103 9.99 -2.32 27.15
N LEU A 104 11.02 -1.62 27.56
CA LEU A 104 11.01 -0.17 27.69
C LEU A 104 11.34 0.41 26.33
N VAL A 105 10.41 1.20 25.78
CA VAL A 105 10.60 1.94 24.54
C VAL A 105 10.76 3.41 24.91
N GLY A 106 12.00 3.86 25.00
CA GLY A 106 12.31 5.15 25.63
C GLY A 106 11.87 5.17 27.10
N ASN A 107 10.85 5.93 27.42
CA ASN A 107 10.26 6.02 28.78
C ASN A 107 8.93 5.24 28.92
N ASP A 108 8.42 4.67 27.85
CA ASP A 108 7.17 3.91 27.89
C ASP A 108 7.43 2.42 28.11
N SER A 109 6.64 1.80 28.97
CA SER A 109 6.69 0.37 29.26
C SER A 109 5.63 -0.35 28.39
N VAL A 110 6.06 -1.21 27.48
CA VAL A 110 5.20 -1.95 26.53
C VAL A 110 5.36 -3.44 26.77
N ARG A 111 4.27 -4.15 27.00
CA ARG A 111 4.33 -5.62 27.07
C ARG A 111 4.59 -6.19 25.67
N LEU A 112 5.44 -7.18 25.55
CA LEU A 112 5.68 -7.85 24.27
C LEU A 112 4.38 -8.41 23.65
N ALA A 113 3.45 -8.89 24.48
CA ALA A 113 2.15 -9.38 24.02
C ALA A 113 1.23 -8.29 23.45
N ASP A 114 1.47 -7.01 23.80
CA ASP A 114 0.67 -5.88 23.29
C ASP A 114 1.28 -5.24 22.04
N LEU A 115 2.48 -5.68 21.62
CA LEU A 115 3.21 -5.10 20.51
C LEU A 115 2.64 -5.63 19.20
N ALA A 116 2.14 -4.72 18.37
CA ALA A 116 1.51 -5.02 17.09
C ALA A 116 2.51 -4.95 15.93
N ALA A 117 3.41 -3.97 15.94
CA ALA A 117 4.47 -3.83 14.96
C ALA A 117 5.66 -3.10 15.55
N MET A 118 6.85 -3.37 15.04
CA MET A 118 8.06 -2.67 15.39
C MET A 118 8.97 -2.54 14.17
N VAL A 119 9.41 -1.32 13.91
CA VAL A 119 10.33 -1.00 12.82
C VAL A 119 11.41 -0.07 13.32
N PRO A 120 12.66 -0.16 12.81
CA PRO A 120 13.69 0.81 13.12
C PRO A 120 13.24 2.22 12.77
N PHE A 121 13.34 3.13 13.73
CA PHE A 121 13.00 4.54 13.52
C PHE A 121 14.27 5.29 13.12
N GLU A 122 14.75 5.06 11.93
CA GLU A 122 15.90 5.80 11.43
C GLU A 122 15.56 7.28 11.30
N ARG A 123 16.57 8.12 11.53
CA ARG A 123 16.40 9.58 11.41
C ARG A 123 16.24 10.03 9.96
N SER A 124 16.53 9.17 9.00
CA SER A 124 16.36 9.45 7.58
C SER A 124 14.88 9.44 7.21
N PHE A 125 14.42 10.48 6.55
CA PHE A 125 13.06 10.55 5.99
C PHE A 125 12.75 9.37 5.08
N TRP A 126 13.71 8.99 4.25
CA TRP A 126 13.54 7.94 3.23
C TRP A 126 13.38 6.53 3.79
N SER A 127 13.94 6.23 4.96
CA SER A 127 13.80 4.91 5.60
C SER A 127 12.42 4.62 6.19
N ARG A 128 11.48 5.58 6.10
CA ARG A 128 10.07 5.43 6.50
C ARG A 128 9.16 5.03 5.36
N PHE A 129 9.73 4.85 4.16
CA PHE A 129 8.97 4.44 2.99
C PHE A 129 9.15 2.95 2.74
N ASP A 130 8.02 2.27 2.53
CA ASP A 130 7.96 0.94 1.95
C ASP A 130 7.44 1.09 0.51
N ALA A 131 8.09 0.47 -0.43
CA ALA A 131 7.71 0.55 -1.84
C ALA A 131 7.50 -0.85 -2.43
N GLY A 132 6.54 -0.97 -3.32
CA GLY A 132 6.32 -2.16 -4.12
C GLY A 132 6.08 -1.80 -5.57
N PHE A 133 6.56 -2.64 -6.47
CA PHE A 133 6.31 -2.51 -7.90
C PHE A 133 5.93 -3.87 -8.46
N ASP A 134 4.90 -3.94 -9.29
CA ASP A 134 4.48 -5.16 -9.94
C ASP A 134 4.26 -4.97 -11.44
N PHE A 135 4.51 -6.03 -12.19
CA PHE A 135 4.41 -6.12 -13.63
C PHE A 135 3.74 -7.43 -14.03
N GLY A 136 2.74 -7.34 -14.88
CA GLY A 136 2.06 -8.49 -15.45
C GLY A 136 1.97 -8.39 -16.96
N TYR A 137 2.21 -9.51 -17.65
CA TYR A 137 2.00 -9.62 -19.08
C TYR A 137 1.37 -10.98 -19.41
N SER A 138 0.32 -10.96 -20.18
CA SER A 138 -0.30 -12.17 -20.73
C SER A 138 -0.53 -12.05 -22.23
N MET A 139 -0.46 -13.20 -22.93
CA MET A 139 -0.71 -13.27 -24.36
C MET A 139 -1.44 -14.57 -24.68
N THR A 140 -2.52 -14.46 -25.46
CA THR A 140 -3.29 -15.60 -25.93
C THR A 140 -3.29 -15.61 -27.46
N GLN A 141 -2.84 -16.71 -28.07
CA GLN A 141 -2.70 -16.82 -29.53
C GLN A 141 -4.05 -16.87 -30.25
N ALA A 142 -5.08 -17.48 -29.65
CA ALA A 142 -6.36 -17.76 -30.31
C ALA A 142 -7.06 -16.52 -30.90
N ASN A 143 -6.96 -15.36 -30.20
CA ASN A 143 -7.52 -14.07 -30.65
C ASN A 143 -6.48 -12.94 -30.61
N SER A 144 -5.20 -13.29 -30.58
CA SER A 144 -4.07 -12.35 -30.43
C SER A 144 -4.24 -11.39 -29.23
N ALA A 145 -4.94 -11.82 -28.20
CA ALA A 145 -5.16 -11.00 -27.03
C ALA A 145 -3.84 -10.81 -26.26
N LYS A 146 -3.56 -9.56 -25.93
CA LYS A 146 -2.39 -9.13 -25.11
C LYS A 146 -2.89 -8.25 -24.00
N GLN A 147 -2.35 -8.47 -22.83
CA GLN A 147 -2.67 -7.69 -21.64
C GLN A 147 -1.36 -7.30 -20.93
N LEU A 148 -1.26 -6.04 -20.58
CA LEU A 148 -0.18 -5.46 -19.81
C LEU A 148 -0.77 -4.86 -18.52
N THR A 149 -0.17 -5.18 -17.39
CA THR A 149 -0.52 -4.60 -16.08
C THR A 149 0.75 -4.07 -15.43
N LEU A 150 0.67 -2.85 -14.91
CA LEU A 150 1.71 -2.24 -14.10
C LEU A 150 1.06 -1.80 -12.79
N GLY A 151 1.74 -2.03 -11.67
CA GLY A 151 1.31 -1.59 -10.36
C GLY A 151 2.45 -0.96 -9.57
N GLY A 152 2.12 -0.02 -8.71
CA GLY A 152 3.05 0.61 -7.79
C GLY A 152 2.36 0.95 -6.48
N THR A 153 3.05 0.71 -5.38
CA THR A 153 2.61 1.05 -4.03
C THR A 153 3.72 1.80 -3.34
N LEU A 154 3.38 2.90 -2.69
CA LEU A 154 4.27 3.63 -1.81
C LEU A 154 3.55 3.88 -0.50
N LEU A 155 4.16 3.43 0.59
CA LEU A 155 3.62 3.57 1.94
C LEU A 155 4.62 4.35 2.79
N TYR A 156 4.18 5.44 3.37
CA TYR A 156 4.92 6.20 4.37
C TYR A 156 4.27 6.03 5.74
N ARG A 157 5.08 5.74 6.76
CA ARG A 157 4.62 5.60 8.15
C ARG A 157 5.47 6.42 9.10
N ASP A 158 4.79 7.21 9.92
CA ASP A 158 5.38 7.90 11.06
C ASP A 158 4.47 7.71 12.29
N LYS A 159 4.83 8.34 13.41
CA LYS A 159 4.11 8.21 14.71
C LYS A 159 2.60 8.43 14.62
N GLN A 160 2.18 9.42 13.83
CA GLN A 160 0.78 9.81 13.70
C GLN A 160 0.27 9.83 12.26
N ILE A 161 1.14 9.51 11.30
CA ILE A 161 0.82 9.62 9.88
C ILE A 161 0.98 8.25 9.22
N VAL A 162 -0.02 7.88 8.45
CA VAL A 162 0.07 6.80 7.47
C VAL A 162 -0.37 7.40 6.14
N ASP A 163 0.49 7.34 5.15
CA ASP A 163 0.20 7.84 3.81
C ASP A 163 0.45 6.72 2.81
N THR A 164 -0.57 6.40 2.03
CA THR A 164 -0.52 5.31 1.05
C THR A 164 -0.82 5.86 -0.33
N ALA A 165 0.12 5.74 -1.24
CA ALA A 165 -0.10 6.03 -2.65
C ALA A 165 -0.09 4.74 -3.47
N LEU A 166 -1.05 4.60 -4.37
CA LEU A 166 -1.24 3.47 -5.26
C LEU A 166 -1.32 3.98 -6.70
N ALA A 167 -0.63 3.33 -7.61
CA ALA A 167 -0.74 3.60 -9.03
C ALA A 167 -0.93 2.29 -9.78
N ASN A 168 -1.89 2.24 -10.71
CA ASN A 168 -2.11 1.09 -11.55
C ASN A 168 -2.29 1.54 -12.99
N ALA A 169 -1.82 0.72 -13.93
CA ALA A 169 -2.08 0.89 -15.35
C ALA A 169 -2.37 -0.48 -15.96
N PHE A 170 -3.40 -0.50 -16.77
CA PHE A 170 -3.87 -1.68 -17.46
C PHE A 170 -4.08 -1.35 -18.93
N LYS A 171 -3.61 -2.22 -19.80
CA LYS A 171 -3.79 -2.11 -21.23
C LYS A 171 -4.13 -3.47 -21.81
N SER A 172 -5.22 -3.55 -22.58
CA SER A 172 -5.65 -4.77 -23.25
C SER A 172 -5.85 -4.51 -24.73
N SER A 173 -5.36 -5.41 -25.58
CA SER A 173 -5.63 -5.38 -27.01
C SER A 173 -5.91 -6.79 -27.51
N GLN A 174 -6.83 -6.90 -28.45
CA GLN A 174 -7.16 -8.16 -29.11
C GLN A 174 -7.55 -7.92 -30.58
N SER A 175 -7.45 -8.97 -31.40
CA SER A 175 -7.88 -8.88 -32.79
C SER A 175 -9.38 -8.57 -32.88
N ASN A 176 -9.75 -7.63 -33.76
CA ASN A 176 -11.13 -7.25 -34.04
C ASN A 176 -11.90 -6.56 -32.91
N ALA A 177 -11.22 -6.06 -31.88
CA ALA A 177 -11.79 -5.19 -30.85
C ALA A 177 -10.93 -3.94 -30.67
N PRO A 178 -11.51 -2.80 -30.27
CA PRO A 178 -10.74 -1.65 -29.86
C PRO A 178 -9.76 -2.02 -28.72
N GLU A 179 -8.62 -1.37 -28.74
CA GLU A 179 -7.71 -1.42 -27.60
C GLU A 179 -8.36 -0.69 -26.44
N THR A 180 -8.29 -1.25 -25.22
CA THR A 180 -8.78 -0.63 -24.00
C THR A 180 -7.62 -0.36 -23.06
N GLN A 181 -7.63 0.81 -22.46
CA GLN A 181 -6.68 1.21 -21.46
C GLN A 181 -7.39 1.81 -20.25
N ARG A 182 -6.72 1.67 -19.12
CA ARG A 182 -7.12 2.25 -17.86
C ARG A 182 -5.88 2.59 -17.05
N TRP A 183 -5.90 3.69 -16.35
CA TRP A 183 -4.97 3.94 -15.27
C TRP A 183 -5.71 4.60 -14.10
N ASP A 184 -5.22 4.34 -12.92
CA ASP A 184 -5.66 4.98 -11.69
C ASP A 184 -4.47 5.31 -10.79
N PHE A 185 -4.60 6.43 -10.11
CA PHE A 185 -3.72 6.86 -9.04
C PHE A 185 -4.58 7.24 -7.85
N GLY A 186 -4.31 6.63 -6.70
CA GLY A 186 -5.00 6.92 -5.44
C GLY A 186 -4.00 7.28 -4.36
N ASN A 187 -4.37 8.23 -3.51
CA ASN A 187 -3.65 8.55 -2.29
C ASN A 187 -4.63 8.61 -1.11
N ASP A 188 -4.29 7.96 -0.01
CA ASP A 188 -5.01 7.98 1.27
C ASP A 188 -4.06 8.41 2.37
N PHE A 189 -4.17 9.66 2.77
CA PHE A 189 -3.43 10.24 3.89
C PHE A 189 -4.28 10.13 5.16
N ARG A 190 -3.76 9.46 6.19
CA ARG A 190 -4.42 9.26 7.50
C ARG A 190 -3.61 9.91 8.61
N TYR A 191 -4.27 10.74 9.41
CA TYR A 191 -3.74 11.25 10.66
C TYR A 191 -4.39 10.49 11.83
N LEU A 192 -3.57 9.78 12.61
CA LEU A 192 -4.03 8.93 13.71
C LEU A 192 -4.30 9.77 14.95
N LEU A 193 -5.54 9.72 15.45
CA LEU A 193 -6.03 10.52 16.58
C LEU A 193 -5.92 9.80 17.93
N GLY A 194 -5.44 8.55 17.96
CA GLY A 194 -5.47 7.67 19.12
C GLY A 194 -6.76 6.83 19.18
N ASP A 195 -6.83 5.89 20.12
CA ASP A 195 -7.97 5.00 20.35
C ASP A 195 -8.54 4.36 19.06
N ARG A 196 -7.67 4.08 18.08
CA ARG A 196 -8.02 3.52 16.77
C ARG A 196 -8.78 4.46 15.84
N TRP A 197 -8.99 5.73 16.19
CA TRP A 197 -9.60 6.72 15.31
C TRP A 197 -8.57 7.39 14.41
N TYR A 198 -8.99 7.79 13.23
CA TYR A 198 -8.18 8.58 12.31
C TYR A 198 -9.04 9.61 11.57
N ALA A 199 -8.42 10.73 11.19
CA ALA A 199 -8.91 11.62 10.14
C ALA A 199 -8.19 11.26 8.85
N ASN A 200 -8.86 11.40 7.70
CA ASN A 200 -8.22 11.12 6.42
C ASN A 200 -8.59 12.14 5.34
N THR A 201 -7.70 12.23 4.35
CA THR A 201 -7.99 12.81 3.04
C THR A 201 -7.68 11.79 1.96
N THR A 202 -8.54 11.74 0.94
CA THR A 202 -8.37 10.85 -0.21
C THR A 202 -8.29 11.66 -1.50
N GLN A 203 -7.45 11.24 -2.42
CA GLN A 203 -7.32 11.80 -3.75
C GLN A 203 -7.25 10.64 -4.73
N ASP A 204 -8.19 10.59 -5.66
CA ASP A 204 -8.24 9.54 -6.67
C ASP A 204 -8.35 10.17 -8.06
N PHE A 205 -7.50 9.71 -8.96
CA PHE A 205 -7.50 10.08 -10.37
C PHE A 205 -7.63 8.82 -11.20
N MET A 206 -8.54 8.81 -12.13
CA MET A 206 -8.82 7.63 -12.96
C MET A 206 -9.13 8.01 -14.40
N ASN A 207 -8.54 7.27 -15.34
CA ASN A 207 -8.92 7.21 -16.73
C ASN A 207 -9.47 5.81 -17.03
N SER A 208 -10.50 5.69 -17.85
CA SER A 208 -11.06 4.41 -18.25
C SER A 208 -11.75 4.54 -19.62
N ASP A 209 -11.25 3.80 -20.59
CA ASP A 209 -11.88 3.73 -21.93
C ASP A 209 -13.27 3.06 -21.84
N GLU A 210 -13.45 2.05 -20.97
CA GLU A 210 -14.72 1.35 -20.78
C GLU A 210 -15.83 2.28 -20.26
N GLN A 211 -15.48 3.23 -19.39
CA GLN A 211 -16.41 4.26 -18.90
C GLN A 211 -16.37 5.55 -19.71
N GLY A 212 -15.60 5.60 -20.82
CA GLY A 212 -15.42 6.79 -21.65
C GLY A 212 -14.84 7.99 -20.88
N LEU A 213 -14.11 7.74 -19.80
CA LEU A 213 -13.53 8.76 -18.94
C LEU A 213 -12.13 9.15 -19.43
N ASP A 214 -11.97 10.40 -19.85
CA ASP A 214 -10.66 11.02 -20.03
C ASP A 214 -9.98 11.20 -18.66
N LEU A 215 -10.70 11.77 -17.70
CA LEU A 215 -10.23 11.89 -16.31
C LEU A 215 -11.42 12.02 -15.34
N ARG A 216 -11.44 11.17 -14.32
CA ARG A 216 -12.22 11.38 -13.11
C ARG A 216 -11.27 11.80 -11.99
N THR A 217 -11.55 12.92 -11.35
CA THR A 217 -10.86 13.39 -10.15
C THR A 217 -11.82 13.33 -8.97
N THR A 218 -11.46 12.60 -7.92
CA THR A 218 -12.21 12.56 -6.65
C THR A 218 -11.30 13.03 -5.53
N ILE A 219 -11.71 14.07 -4.80
CA ILE A 219 -11.00 14.57 -3.62
C ILE A 219 -11.96 14.52 -2.44
N GLY A 220 -11.56 13.83 -1.38
CA GLY A 220 -12.38 13.62 -0.21
C GLY A 220 -11.67 13.89 1.10
N GLY A 221 -12.48 14.06 2.14
CA GLY A 221 -12.01 14.17 3.51
C GLY A 221 -13.03 13.62 4.49
N GLY A 222 -12.53 13.02 5.56
CA GLY A 222 -13.40 12.38 6.53
C GLY A 222 -12.65 11.81 7.71
N GLY A 223 -13.18 10.73 8.24
CA GLY A 223 -12.55 10.00 9.33
C GLY A 223 -13.04 8.57 9.42
N GLY A 224 -12.37 7.81 10.24
CA GLY A 224 -12.71 6.40 10.42
C GLY A 224 -12.15 5.82 11.69
N ARG A 225 -12.39 4.53 11.85
CA ARG A 225 -11.93 3.76 13.00
C ARG A 225 -11.45 2.39 12.56
N TYR A 226 -10.32 1.95 13.11
CA TYR A 226 -9.93 0.55 13.07
C TYR A 226 -10.80 -0.22 14.05
N LEU A 227 -11.65 -1.11 13.54
CA LEU A 227 -12.50 -1.99 14.36
C LEU A 227 -11.64 -2.99 15.13
N PHE A 228 -10.64 -3.53 14.44
CA PHE A 228 -9.51 -4.20 15.06
C PHE A 228 -8.23 -3.89 14.27
N ARG A 229 -7.10 -3.97 14.95
CA ARG A 229 -5.77 -3.76 14.37
C ARG A 229 -4.76 -4.59 15.11
N SER A 230 -3.92 -5.28 14.38
CA SER A 230 -2.79 -6.06 14.88
C SER A 230 -1.58 -5.88 13.96
N ALA A 231 -0.46 -6.48 14.28
CA ALA A 231 0.75 -6.47 13.45
C ALA A 231 0.49 -7.02 12.03
N SER A 232 -0.41 -7.98 11.92
CA SER A 232 -0.62 -8.76 10.70
C SER A 232 -2.02 -8.63 10.10
N GLN A 233 -2.89 -7.84 10.69
CA GLN A 233 -4.24 -7.64 10.15
C GLN A 233 -4.93 -6.38 10.71
N HIS A 234 -5.77 -5.78 9.90
CA HIS A 234 -6.68 -4.75 10.36
C HIS A 234 -8.01 -4.77 9.58
N LEU A 235 -9.05 -4.26 10.23
CA LEU A 235 -10.31 -3.90 9.60
C LEU A 235 -10.62 -2.46 9.97
N ALA A 236 -10.70 -1.60 8.95
CA ALA A 236 -11.05 -0.19 9.08
C ALA A 236 -12.43 0.07 8.48
N LEU A 237 -13.18 0.94 9.12
CA LEU A 237 -14.42 1.52 8.61
C LEU A 237 -14.27 3.04 8.65
N GLY A 238 -14.62 3.70 7.55
CA GLY A 238 -14.50 5.16 7.43
C GLY A 238 -15.58 5.75 6.56
N GLY A 239 -15.70 7.07 6.63
CA GLY A 239 -16.62 7.81 5.78
C GLY A 239 -16.37 9.31 5.84
N GLY A 240 -16.98 10.04 4.93
CA GLY A 240 -16.78 11.47 4.79
C GLY A 240 -17.52 12.06 3.61
N LEU A 241 -16.99 13.19 3.14
CA LEU A 241 -17.49 13.90 1.96
C LEU A 241 -16.43 13.95 0.88
N ALA A 242 -16.84 13.88 -0.36
CA ALA A 242 -15.97 13.96 -1.52
C ALA A 242 -16.59 14.90 -2.58
N TRP A 243 -15.72 15.54 -3.34
CA TRP A 243 -16.05 16.21 -4.58
C TRP A 243 -15.48 15.39 -5.73
N THR A 244 -16.28 15.18 -6.77
CA THR A 244 -15.90 14.44 -7.97
C THR A 244 -16.14 15.28 -9.20
N ASN A 245 -15.13 15.36 -10.07
CA ASN A 245 -15.20 15.94 -11.40
C ASN A 245 -14.91 14.88 -12.45
N GLU A 246 -15.74 14.79 -13.47
CA GLU A 246 -15.62 13.82 -14.55
C GLU A 246 -15.56 14.51 -15.90
N ARG A 247 -14.48 14.29 -16.62
CA ARG A 247 -14.32 14.68 -18.02
C ARG A 247 -14.36 13.41 -18.88
N TYR A 248 -15.08 13.51 -19.99
CA TYR A 248 -15.29 12.39 -20.88
C TYR A 248 -14.43 12.52 -22.14
N THR A 249 -14.07 11.40 -22.74
CA THR A 249 -13.31 11.32 -23.98
C THR A 249 -14.09 11.92 -25.16
N ASP A 250 -15.41 11.76 -25.16
CA ASP A 250 -16.29 12.42 -26.13
C ASP A 250 -16.53 13.87 -25.72
N PRO A 251 -16.05 14.86 -26.49
CA PRO A 251 -16.21 16.29 -26.15
C PRO A 251 -17.66 16.79 -26.20
N VAL A 252 -18.59 16.00 -26.76
CA VAL A 252 -20.03 16.32 -26.78
C VAL A 252 -20.65 16.07 -25.39
N ILE A 253 -20.08 15.16 -24.62
CA ILE A 253 -20.55 14.88 -23.26
C ILE A 253 -20.02 15.95 -22.31
N PRO A 254 -20.90 16.72 -21.65
CA PRO A 254 -20.46 17.77 -20.75
C PRO A 254 -19.73 17.21 -19.52
N THR A 255 -18.76 17.95 -19.04
CA THR A 255 -18.11 17.71 -17.74
C THR A 255 -19.16 17.63 -16.63
N LYS A 256 -19.00 16.66 -15.74
CA LYS A 256 -19.95 16.39 -14.65
C LYS A 256 -19.27 16.61 -13.30
N ASP A 257 -19.85 17.47 -12.50
CA ASP A 257 -19.43 17.73 -11.12
C ASP A 257 -20.44 17.13 -10.16
N SER A 258 -19.98 16.51 -9.09
CA SER A 258 -20.83 16.03 -8.02
C SER A 258 -20.19 16.17 -6.62
N ALA A 259 -21.00 16.56 -5.65
CA ALA A 259 -20.69 16.34 -4.25
C ALA A 259 -21.26 14.98 -3.84
N GLU A 260 -20.47 14.21 -3.13
CA GLU A 260 -20.79 12.85 -2.72
C GLU A 260 -20.49 12.67 -1.23
N ALA A 261 -21.28 11.87 -0.53
CA ALA A 261 -20.81 11.26 0.70
C ALA A 261 -20.02 10.00 0.33
N TYR A 262 -19.20 9.48 1.23
CA TYR A 262 -18.64 8.15 1.07
C TYR A 262 -18.67 7.37 2.38
N ILE A 263 -18.80 6.07 2.25
CA ILE A 263 -18.56 5.10 3.31
C ILE A 263 -17.75 3.95 2.74
N GLY A 264 -16.69 3.56 3.46
CA GLY A 264 -15.78 2.53 2.97
C GLY A 264 -15.27 1.63 4.07
N THR A 265 -14.84 0.47 3.67
CA THR A 265 -14.18 -0.52 4.53
C THR A 265 -12.91 -1.01 3.86
N GLU A 266 -11.88 -1.22 4.67
CA GLU A 266 -10.62 -1.83 4.27
C GLU A 266 -10.32 -2.98 5.21
N PHE A 267 -10.11 -4.15 4.65
CA PHE A 267 -9.62 -5.30 5.37
C PHE A 267 -8.26 -5.73 4.80
N MET A 268 -7.29 -5.88 5.68
CA MET A 268 -5.96 -6.40 5.35
C MET A 268 -5.63 -7.55 6.29
N THR A 269 -5.06 -8.62 5.77
CA THR A 269 -4.46 -9.68 6.57
C THR A 269 -3.22 -10.27 5.93
N GLU A 270 -2.19 -10.42 6.72
CA GLU A 270 -0.90 -11.03 6.42
C GLU A 270 -0.67 -12.29 7.28
N LYS A 271 -1.72 -12.78 7.96
CA LYS A 271 -1.66 -13.99 8.81
C LYS A 271 -1.58 -15.29 8.03
N MET A 272 -1.87 -15.28 6.74
CA MET A 272 -1.74 -16.46 5.93
C MET A 272 -0.26 -16.71 5.65
N LYS A 273 0.23 -17.91 5.96
CA LYS A 273 1.66 -18.24 5.81
C LYS A 273 2.23 -18.04 4.40
N PHE A 274 1.37 -18.06 3.39
CA PHE A 274 1.77 -18.07 1.99
C PHE A 274 1.22 -16.90 1.18
N ALA A 275 0.34 -16.07 1.75
CA ALA A 275 -0.26 -14.97 1.02
C ALA A 275 -0.66 -13.81 1.93
N ASP A 276 -0.68 -12.61 1.37
CA ASP A 276 -1.21 -11.40 1.97
C ASP A 276 -2.48 -11.01 1.21
N LEU A 277 -3.49 -10.54 1.92
CA LEU A 277 -4.77 -10.12 1.35
C LEU A 277 -5.06 -8.68 1.71
N VAL A 278 -5.40 -7.87 0.72
CA VAL A 278 -5.95 -6.52 0.90
C VAL A 278 -7.25 -6.42 0.12
N THR A 279 -8.32 -5.98 0.77
CA THR A 279 -9.57 -5.69 0.08
C THR A 279 -10.13 -4.35 0.55
N ARG A 280 -10.65 -3.56 -0.40
CA ARG A 280 -11.26 -2.25 -0.17
C ARG A 280 -12.60 -2.19 -0.88
N PHE A 281 -13.58 -1.66 -0.18
CA PHE A 281 -14.90 -1.37 -0.73
C PHE A 281 -15.28 0.05 -0.34
N THR A 282 -15.74 0.86 -1.30
CA THR A 282 -16.23 2.21 -1.04
C THR A 282 -17.49 2.47 -1.83
N TYR A 283 -18.53 2.95 -1.14
CA TYR A 283 -19.80 3.37 -1.69
C TYR A 283 -19.91 4.90 -1.64
N TYR A 284 -20.24 5.53 -2.77
CA TYR A 284 -20.33 6.98 -2.95
C TYR A 284 -21.75 7.36 -3.38
N PRO A 285 -22.69 7.62 -2.46
CA PRO A 285 -23.97 8.22 -2.80
C PRO A 285 -23.79 9.70 -3.15
N SER A 286 -24.34 10.13 -4.29
CA SER A 286 -24.31 11.53 -4.69
C SER A 286 -25.26 12.37 -3.84
N LEU A 287 -24.81 13.54 -3.43
CA LEU A 287 -25.60 14.54 -2.71
C LEU A 287 -26.20 15.59 -3.66
N THR A 288 -25.72 15.66 -4.91
CA THR A 288 -26.10 16.68 -5.89
C THR A 288 -26.79 16.12 -7.12
N ILE A 289 -26.70 14.83 -7.37
CA ILE A 289 -27.33 14.15 -8.49
C ILE A 289 -28.26 13.08 -7.90
N GLU A 290 -29.55 13.26 -8.12
CA GLU A 290 -30.61 12.39 -7.58
C GLU A 290 -30.40 10.94 -8.02
N ASP A 291 -30.56 10.00 -7.09
CA ASP A 291 -30.45 8.54 -7.27
C ASP A 291 -29.12 8.04 -7.87
N ARG A 292 -28.10 8.91 -7.98
CA ARG A 292 -26.78 8.48 -8.43
C ARG A 292 -25.97 7.96 -7.27
N TYR A 293 -25.30 6.81 -7.50
CA TYR A 293 -24.29 6.28 -6.63
C TYR A 293 -23.18 5.60 -7.44
N ARG A 294 -21.99 5.53 -6.85
CA ARG A 294 -20.84 4.81 -7.39
C ARG A 294 -20.32 3.81 -6.37
N ILE A 295 -19.73 2.74 -6.85
CA ILE A 295 -19.08 1.71 -6.03
C ILE A 295 -17.68 1.48 -6.57
N ASN A 296 -16.69 1.51 -5.69
CA ASN A 296 -15.33 1.09 -5.99
C ASN A 296 -15.01 -0.13 -5.13
N TYR A 297 -14.59 -1.21 -5.76
CA TYR A 297 -14.12 -2.42 -5.09
C TYR A 297 -12.74 -2.80 -5.61
N LYS A 298 -11.86 -3.18 -4.70
CA LYS A 298 -10.54 -3.70 -5.01
C LYS A 298 -10.21 -4.86 -4.09
N PHE A 299 -9.61 -5.89 -4.67
CA PHE A 299 -9.16 -7.09 -4.00
C PHE A 299 -7.79 -7.46 -4.56
N ASP A 300 -6.78 -7.56 -3.70
CA ASP A 300 -5.43 -7.97 -4.03
C ASP A 300 -5.03 -9.15 -3.13
N LEU A 301 -4.61 -10.25 -3.74
CA LEU A 301 -4.07 -11.42 -3.07
C LEU A 301 -2.64 -11.64 -3.55
N ASP A 302 -1.68 -11.42 -2.66
CA ASP A 302 -0.25 -11.49 -2.93
C ASP A 302 0.31 -12.79 -2.37
N PHE A 303 0.69 -13.73 -3.22
CA PHE A 303 1.40 -14.95 -2.83
C PHE A 303 2.88 -14.63 -2.63
N ASN A 304 3.37 -14.81 -1.41
CA ASN A 304 4.75 -14.54 -1.05
C ASN A 304 5.70 -15.58 -1.63
N LEU A 305 6.72 -15.12 -2.34
CA LEU A 305 7.76 -15.92 -2.98
C LEU A 305 9.13 -15.65 -2.29
N PRO A 306 10.14 -16.51 -2.47
CA PRO A 306 11.47 -16.24 -1.93
C PRO A 306 12.11 -14.96 -2.47
N GLY A 307 12.86 -14.24 -1.62
CA GLY A 307 13.65 -13.06 -2.03
C GLY A 307 12.80 -11.82 -2.29
N ASP A 308 11.81 -11.55 -1.43
CA ASP A 308 10.92 -10.37 -1.46
C ASP A 308 10.06 -10.25 -2.73
N TRP A 309 10.03 -11.30 -3.57
CA TRP A 309 9.11 -11.42 -4.69
C TRP A 309 7.73 -11.84 -4.24
N TYR A 310 6.71 -11.43 -4.99
CA TYR A 310 5.35 -11.92 -4.83
C TYR A 310 4.68 -12.14 -6.19
N PHE A 311 3.65 -13.00 -6.19
CA PHE A 311 2.71 -13.13 -7.30
C PHE A 311 1.36 -12.62 -6.85
N ARG A 312 0.82 -11.60 -7.56
CA ARG A 312 -0.45 -10.97 -7.25
C ARG A 312 -1.56 -11.45 -8.16
N ILE A 313 -2.71 -11.72 -7.56
CA ILE A 313 -4.01 -11.79 -8.24
C ILE A 313 -4.81 -10.58 -7.78
N GLY A 314 -5.12 -9.68 -8.70
CA GLY A 314 -5.89 -8.47 -8.46
C GLY A 314 -7.27 -8.55 -9.12
N ILE A 315 -8.29 -8.04 -8.42
CA ILE A 315 -9.65 -7.85 -8.95
C ILE A 315 -10.06 -6.42 -8.65
N PHE A 316 -10.66 -5.75 -9.62
CA PHE A 316 -11.25 -4.44 -9.41
C PHE A 316 -12.63 -4.35 -10.03
N GLU A 317 -13.48 -3.48 -9.49
CA GLU A 317 -14.74 -3.06 -10.07
C GLU A 317 -15.01 -1.59 -9.75
N ASN A 318 -15.41 -0.84 -10.78
CA ASN A 318 -15.90 0.53 -10.69
C ASN A 318 -17.27 0.61 -11.33
N PHE A 319 -18.27 0.81 -10.48
CA PHE A 319 -19.66 0.93 -10.89
C PHE A 319 -20.14 2.37 -10.79
N ASP A 320 -20.89 2.83 -11.79
CA ASP A 320 -21.65 4.08 -11.80
C ASP A 320 -23.11 3.79 -12.16
N SER A 321 -24.05 4.12 -11.27
CA SER A 321 -25.47 3.87 -11.52
C SER A 321 -26.05 4.72 -12.66
N GLN A 322 -25.42 5.88 -12.96
CA GLN A 322 -25.87 6.84 -13.96
C GLN A 322 -24.72 7.34 -14.84
N PRO A 323 -24.08 6.45 -15.64
CA PRO A 323 -23.11 6.90 -16.64
C PRO A 323 -23.80 7.72 -17.73
N PRO A 324 -23.07 8.49 -18.54
CA PRO A 324 -23.62 9.10 -19.74
C PRO A 324 -24.24 8.06 -20.70
N PRO A 325 -25.23 8.45 -21.51
CA PRO A 325 -25.86 7.54 -22.46
C PRO A 325 -24.85 6.87 -23.41
N GLY A 326 -24.96 5.56 -23.56
CA GLY A 326 -24.08 4.77 -24.41
C GLY A 326 -22.78 4.28 -23.77
N LEU A 327 -22.47 4.73 -22.55
CA LEU A 327 -21.30 4.27 -21.80
C LEU A 327 -21.64 3.15 -20.81
N SER A 328 -20.62 2.33 -20.47
CA SER A 328 -20.78 1.22 -19.53
C SER A 328 -20.99 1.72 -18.10
N ARG A 329 -21.85 1.03 -17.36
CA ARG A 329 -22.00 1.23 -15.91
C ARG A 329 -20.86 0.60 -15.14
N ASN A 330 -20.32 -0.50 -15.64
CA ASN A 330 -19.30 -1.31 -14.99
C ASN A 330 -17.98 -1.20 -15.74
N ASP A 331 -16.92 -1.04 -14.99
CA ASP A 331 -15.54 -1.22 -15.43
C ASP A 331 -14.89 -2.18 -14.43
N TYR A 332 -14.79 -3.44 -14.79
CA TYR A 332 -14.25 -4.49 -13.93
C TYR A 332 -13.21 -5.32 -14.64
N GLY A 333 -12.32 -5.88 -13.88
CA GLY A 333 -11.30 -6.75 -14.44
C GLY A 333 -10.56 -7.54 -13.37
N TRP A 334 -9.74 -8.44 -13.85
CA TRP A 334 -8.79 -9.18 -13.03
C TRP A 334 -7.41 -9.13 -13.69
N SER A 335 -6.39 -9.17 -12.86
CA SER A 335 -5.00 -9.10 -13.32
C SER A 335 -4.14 -10.09 -12.58
N ASN A 336 -3.05 -10.51 -13.22
CA ASN A 336 -1.99 -11.28 -12.63
C ASN A 336 -0.68 -10.53 -12.85
N SER A 337 0.12 -10.41 -11.80
CA SER A 337 1.42 -9.75 -11.89
C SER A 337 2.45 -10.38 -10.96
N PHE A 338 3.72 -10.19 -11.29
CA PHE A 338 4.84 -10.46 -10.40
C PHE A 338 5.37 -9.15 -9.88
N GLY A 339 5.69 -9.08 -8.62
CA GLY A 339 6.19 -7.88 -7.98
C GLY A 339 7.35 -8.14 -7.04
N LEU A 340 7.99 -7.02 -6.66
CA LEU A 340 9.10 -6.96 -5.71
C LEU A 340 8.77 -5.91 -4.66
N LYS A 341 8.97 -6.26 -3.39
CA LYS A 341 8.87 -5.34 -2.24
C LYS A 341 10.26 -4.81 -1.88
N PHE A 342 10.33 -3.52 -1.49
CA PHE A 342 11.58 -2.84 -1.11
C PHE A 342 11.48 -2.25 0.28
#